data_eb2991dbc06d6c9daf9476ccf8bf7d75
#
_entry.id   eb2991dbc06d6c9daf9476ccf8bf7d75
#
_cell.length_a   1.000
_cell.length_b   1.000
_cell.length_c   1.000
_cell.angle_alpha   90.00
_cell.angle_beta   90.00
_cell.angle_gamma   90.00
#
_symmetry.space_group_name_H-M   'P 1'
#
loop_
_entity.id
_entity.type
_entity.pdbx_description
1 polymer ?
#
loop_
_entity_poly.entity_id
_entity_poly.type
_entity_poly.pdbx_seq_one_letter_code
_entity_poly.pdbx_strand_id
1 'polypeptide(L)'
;IGSRLVGSEMCIRDRLFRVGEKGIDELHSLEYVSSKKVVLVGVPGAFTPTCSIKQMPGFVKNADEILSKNVDEIICVSVTNPFVMKAWGESLSVEDKITMLADGNGAFTKACDLELDLSAMGIGKVSSRYAIIIEDGTVTALLAEEGGAFEISSAENILEKL
;
A
#
# COMPACT_ATOMS: atom_id res chain seq x y z
N ILE A 1 7.63 10.53 10.47
CA ILE A 1 7.40 9.10 10.24
C ILE A 1 7.90 8.75 8.84
N GLY A 2 8.78 7.77 8.76
CA GLY A 2 9.21 7.21 7.49
C GLY A 2 10.12 8.07 6.61
N SER A 3 10.55 9.25 7.06
CA SER A 3 11.44 10.13 6.28
C SER A 3 12.79 9.45 5.91
N ARG A 4 13.19 8.43 6.67
CA ARG A 4 14.38 7.63 6.40
C ARG A 4 14.22 6.67 5.21
N LEU A 5 12.99 6.46 4.73
CA LEU A 5 12.73 5.56 3.61
C LEU A 5 13.14 6.16 2.28
N VAL A 6 13.00 7.48 2.12
CA VAL A 6 13.35 8.14 0.85
C VAL A 6 14.84 8.01 0.59
N GLY A 7 15.21 7.49 -0.58
CA GLY A 7 16.58 7.23 -0.97
C GLY A 7 17.17 5.93 -0.44
N SER A 8 16.45 5.20 0.44
CA SER A 8 16.89 3.89 0.93
C SER A 8 16.34 2.78 0.03
N GLU A 9 17.06 1.66 -0.02
CA GLU A 9 16.45 0.43 -0.48
C GLU A 9 15.20 0.17 0.35
N MET A 10 14.19 -0.41 -0.29
CA MET A 10 13.10 -1.01 0.45
C MET A 10 13.71 -2.19 1.20
N CYS A 11 14.35 -1.87 2.33
CA CYS A 11 15.16 -2.78 3.14
C CYS A 11 14.33 -3.85 3.83
N ILE A 12 13.09 -4.00 3.42
CA ILE A 12 12.15 -4.84 4.09
C ILE A 12 12.10 -6.14 3.35
N ARG A 13 12.85 -7.06 3.84
CA ARG A 13 12.81 -8.46 3.42
C ARG A 13 11.67 -9.17 4.14
N ASP A 14 10.56 -8.47 4.31
CA ASP A 14 9.39 -9.04 4.95
C ASP A 14 8.45 -9.66 3.93
N ARG A 15 7.56 -10.47 4.44
CA ARG A 15 6.61 -11.22 3.63
C ARG A 15 5.28 -10.50 3.59
N LEU A 16 4.74 -10.40 2.39
CA LEU A 16 3.38 -9.97 2.14
C LEU A 16 2.61 -11.13 1.54
N PHE A 17 1.31 -11.11 1.65
CA PHE A 17 0.46 -12.25 1.29
C PHE A 17 -0.69 -11.82 0.41
N ARG A 18 -1.12 -12.72 -0.48
CA ARG A 18 -2.35 -12.54 -1.24
C ARG A 18 -3.04 -13.87 -1.45
N VAL A 19 -4.32 -13.83 -1.81
CA VAL A 19 -5.02 -15.03 -2.25
C VAL A 19 -4.67 -15.28 -3.71
N GLY A 20 -4.01 -16.39 -3.97
CA GLY A 20 -3.66 -16.84 -5.31
C GLY A 20 -4.60 -17.94 -5.81
N GLU A 21 -4.30 -18.51 -6.97
CA GLU A 21 -5.11 -19.56 -7.58
C GLU A 21 -5.17 -20.86 -6.78
N LYS A 22 -4.08 -21.19 -6.08
CA LYS A 22 -3.93 -22.44 -5.34
C LYS A 22 -3.97 -22.28 -3.82
N GLY A 23 -4.32 -21.11 -3.33
CA GLY A 23 -4.29 -20.80 -1.91
C GLY A 23 -3.64 -19.45 -1.65
N ILE A 24 -2.91 -19.34 -0.54
CA ILE A 24 -2.24 -18.10 -0.17
C ILE A 24 -0.84 -18.09 -0.77
N ASP A 25 -0.54 -17.08 -1.57
CA ASP A 25 0.79 -16.79 -2.07
C ASP A 25 1.55 -15.94 -1.07
N GLU A 26 2.79 -16.30 -0.81
CA GLU A 26 3.74 -15.55 -0.01
C GLU A 26 4.70 -14.81 -0.93
N LEU A 27 4.83 -13.50 -0.75
CA LEU A 27 5.69 -12.64 -1.55
C LEU A 27 6.75 -12.01 -0.66
N HIS A 28 8.00 -12.04 -1.09
CA HIS A 28 9.08 -11.31 -0.43
C HIS A 28 9.13 -9.90 -1.00
N SER A 29 8.87 -8.89 -0.16
CA SER A 29 8.63 -7.52 -0.59
C SER A 29 9.74 -6.93 -1.47
N LEU A 30 11.01 -7.06 -1.05
CA LEU A 30 12.13 -6.52 -1.83
C LEU A 30 12.28 -7.21 -3.18
N GLU A 31 12.21 -8.53 -3.23
CA GLU A 31 12.30 -9.29 -4.48
C GLU A 31 11.14 -8.96 -5.41
N TYR A 32 9.95 -8.81 -4.85
CA TYR A 32 8.75 -8.52 -5.62
C TYR A 32 8.81 -7.18 -6.35
N VAL A 33 9.42 -6.16 -5.73
CA VAL A 33 9.53 -4.82 -6.33
C VAL A 33 10.83 -4.60 -7.10
N SER A 34 11.76 -5.55 -7.08
CA SER A 34 13.02 -5.44 -7.82
C SER A 34 12.77 -5.30 -9.31
N SER A 35 13.54 -4.44 -9.98
CA SER A 35 13.44 -4.15 -11.41
C SER A 35 12.09 -3.60 -11.86
N LYS A 36 11.28 -3.08 -10.92
CA LYS A 36 9.98 -2.49 -11.20
C LYS A 36 9.91 -1.06 -10.67
N LYS A 37 9.08 -0.26 -11.32
CA LYS A 37 8.57 1.00 -10.77
C LYS A 37 7.18 0.73 -10.20
N VAL A 38 7.01 0.94 -8.92
CA VAL A 38 5.81 0.58 -8.17
C VAL A 38 5.28 1.77 -7.40
N VAL A 39 3.96 1.93 -7.42
CA VAL A 39 3.24 2.81 -6.49
C VAL A 39 2.63 1.92 -5.41
N LEU A 40 3.08 2.10 -4.17
CA LEU A 40 2.62 1.36 -3.02
C LEU A 40 1.73 2.24 -2.15
N VAL A 41 0.50 1.82 -1.94
CA VAL A 41 -0.49 2.55 -1.15
C VAL A 41 -0.76 1.79 0.15
N GLY A 42 -0.46 2.41 1.28
CA GLY A 42 -0.78 1.85 2.59
C GLY A 42 -2.06 2.46 3.15
N VAL A 43 -2.90 1.61 3.70
CA VAL A 43 -4.17 2.04 4.29
C VAL A 43 -4.33 1.49 5.70
N PRO A 44 -4.91 2.29 6.63
CA PRO A 44 -5.15 1.82 8.00
C PRO A 44 -6.08 0.61 8.09
N GLY A 45 -7.09 0.52 7.23
CA GLY A 45 -7.97 -0.62 7.28
C GLY A 45 -8.86 -0.80 6.04
N ALA A 46 -8.91 -2.04 5.55
CA ALA A 46 -9.87 -2.45 4.54
C ALA A 46 -11.31 -2.22 5.05
N PHE A 47 -12.21 -1.81 4.16
CA PHE A 47 -13.63 -1.53 4.46
C PHE A 47 -13.87 -0.37 5.43
N THR A 48 -12.85 0.37 5.84
CA THR A 48 -13.02 1.55 6.69
C THR A 48 -13.41 2.78 5.84
N PRO A 49 -14.09 3.80 6.43
CA PRO A 49 -14.70 4.87 5.63
C PRO A 49 -13.75 5.63 4.73
N THR A 50 -12.68 6.23 5.26
CA THR A 50 -11.77 7.05 4.46
C THR A 50 -11.03 6.24 3.40
N CYS A 51 -10.59 5.03 3.73
CA CYS A 51 -9.89 4.14 2.81
C CYS A 51 -10.81 3.72 1.65
N SER A 52 -12.08 3.42 1.94
CA SER A 52 -13.05 2.90 0.96
C SER A 52 -13.77 3.97 0.16
N ILE A 53 -13.93 5.18 0.71
CA ILE A 53 -14.73 6.24 0.08
C ILE A 53 -13.85 7.28 -0.61
N LYS A 54 -12.67 7.57 -0.08
CA LYS A 54 -11.80 8.65 -0.57
C LYS A 54 -10.49 8.16 -1.17
N GLN A 55 -9.68 7.43 -0.40
CA GLN A 55 -8.32 7.09 -0.82
C GLN A 55 -8.30 6.10 -1.99
N MET A 56 -8.82 4.92 -1.80
CA MET A 56 -8.76 3.88 -2.83
C MET A 56 -9.58 4.18 -4.08
N PRO A 57 -10.79 4.76 -4.00
CA PRO A 57 -11.49 5.17 -5.22
C PRO A 57 -10.70 6.13 -6.10
N GLY A 58 -9.93 7.04 -5.51
CA GLY A 58 -9.03 7.91 -6.25
C GLY A 58 -7.96 7.15 -7.02
N PHE A 59 -7.35 6.13 -6.41
CA PHE A 59 -6.37 5.28 -7.07
C PHE A 59 -7.00 4.41 -8.15
N VAL A 60 -8.19 3.87 -7.92
CA VAL A 60 -8.93 3.10 -8.94
C VAL A 60 -9.25 3.99 -10.14
N LYS A 61 -9.76 5.18 -9.92
CA LYS A 61 -10.11 6.15 -10.98
C LYS A 61 -8.89 6.55 -11.81
N ASN A 62 -7.74 6.76 -11.16
CA ASN A 62 -6.52 7.24 -11.79
C ASN A 62 -5.54 6.12 -12.14
N ALA A 63 -5.93 4.85 -11.97
CA ALA A 63 -5.03 3.71 -12.16
C ALA A 63 -4.39 3.67 -13.55
N ASP A 64 -5.19 3.86 -14.61
CA ASP A 64 -4.67 3.84 -15.99
C ASP A 64 -3.67 4.97 -16.23
N GLU A 65 -3.93 6.15 -15.71
CA GLU A 65 -3.02 7.29 -15.83
C GLU A 65 -1.71 7.04 -15.06
N ILE A 66 -1.79 6.52 -13.85
CA ILE A 66 -0.61 6.16 -13.06
C ILE A 66 0.24 5.12 -13.82
N LEU A 67 -0.40 4.06 -14.31
CA LEU A 67 0.28 3.00 -15.05
C LEU A 67 0.91 3.51 -16.35
N SER A 68 0.33 4.54 -16.97
CA SER A 68 0.88 5.16 -18.18
C SER A 68 2.19 5.92 -17.95
N LYS A 69 2.54 6.20 -16.70
CA LYS A 69 3.77 6.91 -16.30
C LYS A 69 4.96 5.95 -16.08
N ASN A 70 5.02 4.86 -16.81
CA ASN A 70 6.02 3.81 -16.66
C ASN A 70 5.97 3.10 -15.29
N VAL A 71 4.83 3.12 -14.65
CA VAL A 71 4.59 2.35 -13.43
C VAL A 71 4.19 0.94 -13.82
N ASP A 72 4.93 -0.03 -13.34
CA ASP A 72 4.67 -1.44 -13.64
C ASP A 72 3.49 -1.99 -12.83
N GLU A 73 3.31 -1.51 -11.62
CA GLU A 73 2.30 -2.04 -10.72
C GLU A 73 1.88 -1.02 -9.66
N ILE A 74 0.59 -1.03 -9.33
CA ILE A 74 0.04 -0.33 -8.18
C ILE A 74 -0.32 -1.38 -7.13
N ILE A 75 0.20 -1.23 -5.91
CA ILE A 75 -0.02 -2.16 -4.81
C ILE A 75 -0.76 -1.45 -3.68
N CYS A 76 -1.79 -2.07 -3.14
CA CYS A 76 -2.44 -1.64 -1.90
C CYS A 76 -2.13 -2.65 -0.80
N VAL A 77 -1.69 -2.15 0.35
CA VAL A 77 -1.35 -2.99 1.50
C VAL A 77 -2.04 -2.51 2.77
N SER A 78 -2.46 -3.45 3.59
CA SER A 78 -3.03 -3.18 4.91
C SER A 78 -2.68 -4.29 5.89
N VAL A 79 -2.71 -3.99 7.18
CA VAL A 79 -2.53 -4.97 8.26
C VAL A 79 -3.84 -5.72 8.47
N THR A 80 -4.05 -6.72 7.66
CA THR A 80 -5.21 -7.61 7.71
C THR A 80 -4.87 -8.92 6.99
N ASN A 81 -5.78 -9.88 6.97
CA ASN A 81 -5.52 -11.14 6.29
C ASN A 81 -5.79 -11.05 4.77
N PRO A 82 -5.21 -11.98 3.98
CA PRO A 82 -5.32 -11.94 2.51
C PRO A 82 -6.75 -12.06 1.99
N PHE A 83 -7.62 -12.76 2.68
CA PHE A 83 -9.01 -12.95 2.25
C PHE A 83 -9.80 -11.64 2.35
N VAL A 84 -9.56 -10.86 3.40
CA VAL A 84 -10.16 -9.52 3.54
C VAL A 84 -9.69 -8.60 2.42
N MET A 85 -8.40 -8.61 2.10
CA MET A 85 -7.85 -7.78 1.02
C MET A 85 -8.43 -8.17 -0.33
N LYS A 86 -8.59 -9.46 -0.61
CA LYS A 86 -9.23 -9.93 -1.84
C LYS A 86 -10.67 -9.44 -1.94
N ALA A 87 -11.46 -9.63 -0.90
CA ALA A 87 -12.86 -9.20 -0.88
C ALA A 87 -13.00 -7.69 -1.01
N TRP A 88 -12.12 -6.93 -0.37
CA TRP A 88 -12.13 -5.47 -0.46
C TRP A 88 -11.77 -4.99 -1.87
N GLY A 89 -10.76 -5.59 -2.49
CA GLY A 89 -10.41 -5.28 -3.87
C GLY A 89 -11.57 -5.55 -4.84
N GLU A 90 -12.29 -6.64 -4.67
CA GLU A 90 -13.49 -6.95 -5.45
C GLU A 90 -14.58 -5.90 -5.24
N SER A 91 -14.79 -5.47 -4.00
CA SER A 91 -15.78 -4.42 -3.69
C SER A 91 -15.45 -3.06 -4.29
N LEU A 92 -14.15 -2.77 -4.47
CA LEU A 92 -13.66 -1.53 -5.09
C LEU A 92 -13.53 -1.63 -6.61
N SER A 93 -13.76 -2.81 -7.19
CA SER A 93 -13.60 -3.08 -8.62
C SER A 93 -12.19 -2.76 -9.12
N VAL A 94 -11.17 -3.12 -8.34
CA VAL A 94 -9.77 -2.87 -8.73
C VAL A 94 -9.33 -3.70 -9.94
N GLU A 95 -10.01 -4.82 -10.20
CA GLU A 95 -9.69 -5.75 -11.29
C GLU A 95 -8.22 -6.19 -11.22
N ASP A 96 -7.50 -6.08 -12.32
CA ASP A 96 -6.07 -6.37 -12.41
C ASP A 96 -5.18 -5.11 -12.31
N LYS A 97 -5.78 -3.95 -12.09
CA LYS A 97 -5.06 -2.67 -12.08
C LYS A 97 -4.34 -2.39 -10.77
N ILE A 98 -4.85 -2.91 -9.67
CA ILE A 98 -4.27 -2.73 -8.34
C ILE A 98 -4.12 -4.10 -7.69
N THR A 99 -2.91 -4.42 -7.27
CA THR A 99 -2.61 -5.66 -6.55
C THR A 99 -2.91 -5.47 -5.06
N MET A 100 -3.79 -6.30 -4.51
CA MET A 100 -4.18 -6.24 -3.11
C MET A 100 -3.32 -7.20 -2.29
N LEU A 101 -2.45 -6.66 -1.43
CA LEU A 101 -1.56 -7.43 -0.58
C LEU A 101 -1.91 -7.26 0.90
N ALA A 102 -1.67 -8.29 1.67
CA ALA A 102 -1.94 -8.31 3.11
C ALA A 102 -0.65 -8.39 3.90
N ASP A 103 -0.54 -7.53 4.92
CA ASP A 103 0.50 -7.56 5.94
C ASP A 103 -0.12 -8.05 7.25
N GLY A 104 -0.68 -9.27 7.24
CA GLY A 104 -1.48 -9.80 8.34
C GLY A 104 -0.75 -9.85 9.68
N ASN A 105 0.57 -10.05 9.64
CA ASN A 105 1.41 -10.09 10.84
C ASN A 105 1.90 -8.71 11.27
N GLY A 106 1.69 -7.68 10.47
CA GLY A 106 2.17 -6.32 10.73
C GLY A 106 3.69 -6.15 10.60
N ALA A 107 4.40 -7.18 10.16
CA ALA A 107 5.86 -7.18 10.11
C ALA A 107 6.42 -6.17 9.10
N PHE A 108 5.83 -6.11 7.92
CA PHE A 108 6.20 -5.14 6.90
C PHE A 108 5.98 -3.70 7.37
N THR A 109 4.80 -3.41 7.89
CA THR A 109 4.43 -2.09 8.40
C THR A 109 5.35 -1.62 9.53
N LYS A 110 5.66 -2.52 10.47
CA LYS A 110 6.56 -2.24 11.57
C LYS A 110 7.99 -1.99 11.09
N ALA A 111 8.48 -2.79 10.16
CA ALA A 111 9.83 -2.63 9.61
C ALA A 111 9.99 -1.33 8.81
N CYS A 112 8.92 -0.84 8.16
CA CYS A 112 8.89 0.46 7.47
C CYS A 112 8.78 1.65 8.43
N ASP A 113 8.57 1.44 9.72
CA ASP A 113 8.26 2.50 10.69
C ASP A 113 6.99 3.28 10.29
N LEU A 114 5.99 2.56 9.79
CA LEU A 114 4.71 3.10 9.34
C LEU A 114 3.54 2.56 10.16
N GLU A 115 3.81 2.10 11.37
CA GLU A 115 2.79 1.60 12.28
C GLU A 115 1.98 2.74 12.89
N LEU A 116 0.67 2.55 12.97
CA LEU A 116 -0.28 3.48 13.58
C LEU A 116 -1.05 2.73 14.66
N ASP A 117 -1.01 3.23 15.89
CA ASP A 117 -1.74 2.63 17.00
C ASP A 117 -3.13 3.25 17.13
N LEU A 118 -4.16 2.48 16.78
CA LEU A 118 -5.57 2.83 16.92
C LEU A 118 -6.26 1.99 18.00
N SER A 119 -5.50 1.55 18.99
CA SER A 119 -6.02 0.72 20.10
C SER A 119 -7.15 1.42 20.86
N ALA A 120 -7.09 2.75 20.99
CA ALA A 120 -8.15 3.52 21.66
C ALA A 120 -9.51 3.40 20.95
N MET A 121 -9.52 3.05 19.67
CA MET A 121 -10.72 2.85 18.86
C MET A 121 -11.06 1.36 18.70
N GLY A 122 -10.34 0.47 19.37
CA GLY A 122 -10.53 -0.97 19.23
C GLY A 122 -10.02 -1.56 17.92
N ILE A 123 -9.21 -0.82 17.19
CA ILE A 123 -8.69 -1.24 15.87
C ILE A 123 -7.31 -1.88 15.99
N GLY A 124 -6.58 -1.54 17.06
CA GLY A 124 -5.24 -2.08 17.31
C GLY A 124 -4.15 -1.35 16.54
N LYS A 125 -3.03 -2.03 16.34
CA LYS A 125 -1.90 -1.49 15.58
C LYS A 125 -2.06 -1.83 14.11
N VAL A 126 -2.11 -0.81 13.29
CA VAL A 126 -2.36 -0.90 11.85
C VAL A 126 -1.33 -0.09 11.06
N SER A 127 -1.48 -0.03 9.75
CA SER A 127 -0.64 0.82 8.91
C SER A 127 -1.07 2.28 9.00
N SER A 128 -0.11 3.18 8.97
CA SER A 128 -0.37 4.57 8.61
C SER A 128 -0.92 4.65 7.19
N ARG A 129 -1.54 5.77 6.85
CA ARG A 129 -1.97 6.05 5.48
C ARG A 129 -0.82 6.69 4.73
N TYR A 130 -0.43 6.11 3.60
CA TYR A 130 0.67 6.63 2.81
C TYR A 130 0.55 6.23 1.35
N ALA A 131 1.33 6.92 0.52
CA ALA A 131 1.61 6.50 -0.85
C ALA A 131 3.12 6.65 -1.09
N ILE A 132 3.73 5.64 -1.68
CA ILE A 132 5.18 5.55 -1.90
C ILE A 132 5.43 5.25 -3.37
N ILE A 133 6.47 5.87 -3.94
CA ILE A 133 7.00 5.47 -5.25
C ILE A 133 8.30 4.71 -5.01
N ILE A 134 8.40 3.53 -5.59
CA ILE A 134 9.58 2.66 -5.50
C ILE A 134 10.10 2.41 -6.92
N GLU A 135 11.38 2.66 -7.14
CA GLU A 135 12.06 2.35 -8.39
C GLU A 135 13.19 1.38 -8.12
N ASP A 136 13.07 0.17 -8.67
CA ASP A 136 14.06 -0.92 -8.51
C ASP A 136 14.45 -1.13 -7.04
N GLY A 137 13.45 -1.24 -6.17
CA GLY A 137 13.66 -1.48 -4.73
C GLY A 137 14.04 -0.26 -3.90
N THR A 138 14.25 0.90 -4.52
CA THR A 138 14.59 2.14 -3.82
C THR A 138 13.39 3.06 -3.72
N VAL A 139 13.13 3.58 -2.53
CA VAL A 139 12.04 4.54 -2.31
C VAL A 139 12.46 5.92 -2.84
N THR A 140 11.75 6.41 -3.85
CA THR A 140 12.04 7.71 -4.48
C THR A 140 11.11 8.82 -4.02
N ALA A 141 9.93 8.49 -3.52
CA ALA A 141 9.00 9.46 -2.95
C ALA A 141 8.17 8.81 -1.84
N LEU A 142 7.87 9.56 -0.80
CA LEU A 142 7.03 9.14 0.31
C LEU A 142 6.05 10.25 0.64
N LEU A 143 4.76 9.95 0.55
CA LEU A 143 3.66 10.80 0.97
C LEU A 143 2.95 10.11 2.14
N ALA A 144 3.41 10.33 3.37
CA ALA A 144 2.86 9.72 4.57
C ALA A 144 2.01 10.74 5.33
N GLU A 145 0.80 10.31 5.69
CA GLU A 145 -0.12 11.12 6.51
C GLU A 145 0.24 11.03 7.98
N GLU A 146 -0.19 12.02 8.75
CA GLU A 146 -0.13 11.97 10.20
C GLU A 146 -1.48 11.50 10.77
N GLY A 147 -1.45 10.54 11.69
CA GLY A 147 -2.66 9.97 12.27
C GLY A 147 -3.58 9.40 11.20
N GLY A 148 -4.88 9.74 11.28
CA GLY A 148 -5.90 9.27 10.33
C GLY A 148 -6.17 10.23 9.18
N ALA A 149 -5.37 11.28 9.00
CA ALA A 149 -5.60 12.30 7.96
C ALA A 149 -5.53 11.74 6.55
N PHE A 150 -6.18 12.42 5.62
CA PHE A 150 -6.07 12.17 4.18
C PHE A 150 -5.95 13.52 3.46
N GLU A 151 -4.73 14.01 3.31
CA GLU A 151 -4.41 15.30 2.73
C GLU A 151 -3.37 15.20 1.62
N ILE A 152 -2.31 14.40 1.81
CA ILE A 152 -1.16 14.36 0.91
C ILE A 152 -0.98 13.05 0.15
N SER A 153 -1.57 11.94 0.60
CA SER A 153 -1.36 10.60 0.03
C SER A 153 -2.36 10.24 -1.07
N SER A 154 -2.91 11.22 -1.76
CA SER A 154 -3.88 11.01 -2.83
C SER A 154 -3.23 10.54 -4.13
N ALA A 155 -4.05 9.93 -5.00
CA ALA A 155 -3.62 9.55 -6.34
C ALA A 155 -3.15 10.77 -7.16
N GLU A 156 -3.82 11.89 -7.03
CA GLU A 156 -3.47 13.15 -7.69
C GLU A 156 -2.07 13.62 -7.27
N ASN A 157 -1.78 13.58 -5.97
CA ASN A 157 -0.47 13.97 -5.46
C ASN A 157 0.64 13.00 -5.91
N ILE A 158 0.35 11.70 -6.00
CA ILE A 158 1.30 10.73 -6.56
C ILE A 158 1.55 11.01 -8.03
N LEU A 159 0.53 11.34 -8.82
CA LEU A 159 0.70 11.68 -10.23
C LEU A 159 1.64 12.87 -10.45
N GLU A 160 1.61 13.86 -9.57
CA GLU A 160 2.53 15.00 -9.63
C GLU A 160 4.00 14.61 -9.39
N LYS A 161 4.24 13.49 -8.72
CA LYS A 161 5.58 12.97 -8.41
C LYS A 161 6.10 11.99 -9.48
N LEU A 162 5.25 11.50 -10.35
CA LEU A 162 5.59 10.59 -11.44
C LEU A 162 6.02 11.38 -12.72
#